data_557321324e6f5cc6c63eead2e8cc1d56
#
_entry.id   557321324e6f5cc6c63eead2e8cc1d56
#
_cell.length_a   1.000
_cell.length_b   1.000
_cell.length_c   1.000
_cell.angle_alpha   90.00
_cell.angle_beta   90.00
_cell.angle_gamma   90.00
#
_symmetry.space_group_name_H-M   'P 1'
#
loop_
_entity.id
_entity.type
_entity.pdbx_description
1 polymer ?
#
loop_
_entity_poly.entity_id
_entity_poly.type
_entity_poly.pdbx_seq_one_letter_code
_entity_poly.pdbx_strand_id
1 'polypeptide(L)'
;MTMTAYGQHRFPGKLFVVEGTDGSGKSTQLALLYQWLKAEGHHVFFSEWNSSPLVKATTRRAKKKHLFTPTTFSLLHATDFADRTERDIIPPLKAGAIVLADRYIYTAFARDVARGCDRAWVREVYRFAVRPTVAFFFRAPLDVAIDRIVSGRPQLKHYEAGLDMQWTDDPEESFTIFQGKILEEYDRMVAEFGLTVIDATRKIERQQREMRKIVMRHLEGEAEEAA
;
A
#
# COMPACT_ATOMS: atom_id res chain seq x y z
N MET A 1 -19.08 -18.49 1.66
CA MET A 1 -19.16 -17.26 0.85
C MET A 1 -17.90 -17.22 -0.01
N THR A 2 -17.99 -17.59 -1.29
CA THR A 2 -16.83 -17.68 -2.19
C THR A 2 -16.37 -16.24 -2.50
N MET A 3 -15.26 -15.81 -1.90
CA MET A 3 -14.62 -14.56 -2.27
C MET A 3 -14.00 -14.74 -3.65
N THR A 4 -14.55 -14.05 -4.64
CA THR A 4 -14.01 -14.08 -5.99
C THR A 4 -12.70 -13.29 -5.98
N ALA A 5 -11.61 -13.99 -6.19
CA ALA A 5 -10.27 -13.42 -6.26
C ALA A 5 -10.22 -12.27 -7.25
N TYR A 6 -9.67 -11.13 -6.84
CA TYR A 6 -9.47 -9.93 -7.65
C TYR A 6 -10.72 -9.41 -8.39
N GLY A 7 -11.92 -9.89 -8.01
CA GLY A 7 -13.17 -9.40 -8.57
C GLY A 7 -13.51 -8.00 -8.04
N GLN A 8 -14.20 -7.21 -8.86
CA GLN A 8 -14.88 -6.01 -8.37
C GLN A 8 -15.78 -6.44 -7.21
N HIS A 9 -15.62 -5.83 -6.04
CA HIS A 9 -16.55 -6.07 -4.96
C HIS A 9 -17.89 -5.39 -5.29
N ARG A 10 -18.99 -6.04 -4.92
CA ARG A 10 -20.34 -5.48 -5.03
C ARG A 10 -20.78 -4.74 -3.77
N PHE A 11 -19.84 -4.28 -2.95
CA PHE A 11 -20.16 -3.51 -1.78
C PHE A 11 -20.46 -2.06 -2.17
N PRO A 12 -21.41 -1.39 -1.52
CA PRO A 12 -21.75 0.00 -1.82
C PRO A 12 -20.62 0.98 -1.44
N GLY A 13 -19.77 0.64 -0.49
CA GLY A 13 -18.64 1.47 -0.10
C GLY A 13 -17.50 1.48 -1.10
N LYS A 14 -16.61 2.46 -0.97
CA LYS A 14 -15.46 2.68 -1.85
C LYS A 14 -14.13 2.42 -1.14
N LEU A 15 -13.23 1.69 -1.81
CA LEU A 15 -11.88 1.41 -1.33
C LEU A 15 -10.86 2.21 -2.13
N PHE A 16 -10.22 3.19 -1.50
CA PHE A 16 -9.11 3.93 -2.06
C PHE A 16 -7.81 3.52 -1.39
N VAL A 17 -6.84 3.13 -2.18
CA VAL A 17 -5.56 2.61 -1.73
C VAL A 17 -4.44 3.56 -2.13
N VAL A 18 -3.46 3.74 -1.26
CA VAL A 18 -2.27 4.56 -1.53
C VAL A 18 -1.01 3.71 -1.43
N GLU A 19 -0.25 3.70 -2.49
CA GLU A 19 0.95 2.88 -2.69
C GLU A 19 2.14 3.72 -3.11
N GLY A 20 3.34 3.17 -2.97
CA GLY A 20 4.59 3.79 -3.41
C GLY A 20 5.78 3.39 -2.56
N THR A 21 6.98 3.71 -3.05
CA THR A 21 8.24 3.52 -2.35
C THR A 21 8.29 4.33 -1.05
N ASP A 22 9.20 3.98 -0.17
CA ASP A 22 9.47 4.83 1.00
C ASP A 22 10.03 6.17 0.51
N GLY A 23 9.67 7.28 1.17
CA GLY A 23 10.04 8.63 0.70
C GLY A 23 9.14 9.24 -0.40
N SER A 24 8.16 8.52 -0.95
CA SER A 24 7.27 9.05 -1.99
C SER A 24 6.26 10.11 -1.52
N GLY A 25 6.12 10.34 -0.21
CA GLY A 25 5.18 11.33 0.33
C GLY A 25 3.73 10.86 0.48
N LYS A 26 3.44 9.57 0.18
CA LYS A 26 2.08 8.99 0.21
C LYS A 26 1.31 9.21 1.52
N SER A 27 1.97 9.06 2.69
CA SER A 27 1.29 9.18 3.99
C SER A 27 0.77 10.60 4.24
N THR A 28 1.51 11.63 3.80
CA THR A 28 1.05 13.03 3.85
C THR A 28 -0.18 13.22 2.99
N GLN A 29 -0.16 12.70 1.78
CA GLN A 29 -1.27 12.82 0.84
C GLN A 29 -2.52 12.07 1.34
N LEU A 30 -2.32 10.89 1.92
CA LEU A 30 -3.41 10.10 2.48
C LEU A 30 -4.05 10.81 3.70
N ALA A 31 -3.24 11.41 4.58
CA ALA A 31 -3.74 12.18 5.72
C ALA A 31 -4.56 13.39 5.27
N LEU A 32 -4.08 14.12 4.25
CA LEU A 32 -4.82 15.27 3.68
C LEU A 32 -6.12 14.83 3.00
N LEU A 33 -6.12 13.70 2.30
CA LEU A 33 -7.32 13.13 1.69
C LEU A 33 -8.34 12.71 2.77
N TYR A 34 -7.89 12.06 3.85
CA TYR A 34 -8.73 11.68 4.97
C TYR A 34 -9.42 12.89 5.60
N GLN A 35 -8.66 13.94 5.92
CA GLN A 35 -9.22 15.16 6.53
C GLN A 35 -10.23 15.83 5.61
N TRP A 36 -9.93 15.91 4.33
CA TRP A 36 -10.84 16.49 3.36
C TRP A 36 -12.16 15.71 3.25
N LEU A 37 -12.12 14.38 3.08
CA LEU A 37 -13.32 13.55 3.02
C LEU A 37 -14.18 13.66 4.28
N LYS A 38 -13.55 13.75 5.45
CA LYS A 38 -14.25 13.98 6.71
C LYS A 38 -14.93 15.35 6.75
N ALA A 39 -14.28 16.39 6.22
CA ALA A 39 -14.85 17.74 6.14
C ALA A 39 -16.03 17.82 5.17
N GLU A 40 -16.02 17.02 4.10
CA GLU A 40 -17.15 16.86 3.16
C GLU A 40 -18.30 15.99 3.75
N GLY A 41 -18.17 15.50 4.98
CA GLY A 41 -19.23 14.76 5.67
C GLY A 41 -19.25 13.25 5.40
N HIS A 42 -18.24 12.71 4.74
CA HIS A 42 -18.18 11.27 4.46
C HIS A 42 -17.81 10.44 5.70
N HIS A 43 -18.36 9.23 5.80
CA HIS A 43 -17.91 8.21 6.75
C HIS A 43 -16.66 7.54 6.23
N VAL A 44 -15.51 7.82 6.85
CA VAL A 44 -14.21 7.35 6.39
C VAL A 44 -13.55 6.47 7.45
N PHE A 45 -13.14 5.28 7.05
CA PHE A 45 -12.35 4.33 7.84
C PHE A 45 -10.93 4.27 7.31
N PHE A 46 -9.98 4.06 8.21
CA PHE A 46 -8.55 3.99 7.87
C PHE A 46 -8.02 2.59 8.17
N SER A 47 -7.27 2.02 7.24
CA SER A 47 -6.59 0.74 7.41
C SER A 47 -5.12 0.87 7.08
N GLU A 48 -4.25 0.51 8.03
CA GLU A 48 -2.80 0.66 7.94
C GLU A 48 -2.11 -0.70 7.85
N TRP A 49 -1.04 -0.78 7.06
CA TRP A 49 -0.20 -1.97 6.93
C TRP A 49 0.48 -2.35 8.26
N ASN A 50 0.53 -3.64 8.56
CA ASN A 50 1.06 -4.17 9.84
C ASN A 50 0.30 -3.73 11.10
N SER A 51 -1.00 -3.54 11.01
CA SER A 51 -1.84 -3.10 12.14
C SER A 51 -2.58 -4.22 12.84
N SER A 52 -2.65 -5.42 12.26
CA SER A 52 -3.38 -6.55 12.85
C SER A 52 -2.87 -6.93 14.25
N PRO A 53 -3.74 -6.93 15.27
CA PRO A 53 -3.37 -7.35 16.62
C PRO A 53 -2.95 -8.81 16.71
N LEU A 54 -3.42 -9.67 15.78
CA LEU A 54 -3.09 -11.09 15.74
C LEU A 54 -1.58 -11.34 15.59
N VAL A 55 -0.92 -10.59 14.71
CA VAL A 55 0.47 -10.87 14.32
C VAL A 55 1.46 -9.76 14.66
N LYS A 56 0.97 -8.57 15.04
CA LYS A 56 1.81 -7.38 15.30
C LYS A 56 2.95 -7.65 16.30
N ALA A 57 2.64 -8.30 17.43
CA ALA A 57 3.64 -8.61 18.44
C ALA A 57 4.69 -9.62 17.94
N THR A 58 4.24 -10.67 17.23
CA THR A 58 5.10 -11.69 16.63
C THR A 58 5.99 -11.09 15.56
N THR A 59 5.41 -10.28 14.65
CA THR A 59 6.15 -9.56 13.61
C THR A 59 7.25 -8.67 14.20
N ARG A 60 6.92 -7.89 15.24
CA ARG A 60 7.88 -7.01 15.92
C ARG A 60 9.02 -7.80 16.56
N ARG A 61 8.72 -8.91 17.23
CA ARG A 61 9.73 -9.78 17.88
C ARG A 61 10.63 -10.44 16.82
N ALA A 62 10.06 -10.97 15.76
CA ALA A 62 10.81 -11.62 14.69
C ALA A 62 11.70 -10.62 13.94
N LYS A 63 11.22 -9.41 13.64
CA LYS A 63 12.04 -8.33 13.07
C LYS A 63 13.22 -7.98 13.96
N LYS A 64 13.00 -7.82 15.28
CA LYS A 64 14.07 -7.49 16.23
C LYS A 64 15.17 -8.56 16.33
N LYS A 65 14.80 -9.83 16.09
CA LYS A 65 15.71 -10.98 16.18
C LYS A 65 16.22 -11.45 14.81
N HIS A 66 15.90 -10.76 13.73
CA HIS A 66 16.28 -11.11 12.35
C HIS A 66 15.93 -12.57 11.97
N LEU A 67 14.72 -13.02 12.34
CA LEU A 67 14.29 -14.42 12.16
C LEU A 67 13.58 -14.69 10.83
N PHE A 68 13.33 -13.68 10.02
CA PHE A 68 12.57 -13.86 8.80
C PHE A 68 13.41 -14.39 7.65
N THR A 69 12.88 -15.41 6.98
CA THR A 69 13.17 -15.71 5.58
C THR A 69 12.20 -14.93 4.69
N PRO A 70 12.48 -14.73 3.40
CA PRO A 70 11.52 -14.07 2.48
C PRO A 70 10.11 -14.69 2.53
N THR A 71 10.02 -16.03 2.50
CA THR A 71 8.75 -16.76 2.55
C THR A 71 7.98 -16.54 3.85
N THR A 72 8.64 -16.70 5.01
CA THR A 72 7.97 -16.51 6.30
C THR A 72 7.55 -15.07 6.52
N PHE A 73 8.31 -14.11 5.98
CA PHE A 73 7.98 -12.69 6.04
C PHE A 73 6.73 -12.38 5.21
N SER A 74 6.66 -12.91 3.97
CA SER A 74 5.48 -12.79 3.10
C SER A 74 4.23 -13.39 3.76
N LEU A 75 4.30 -14.62 4.26
CA LEU A 75 3.17 -15.30 4.90
C LEU A 75 2.66 -14.58 6.16
N LEU A 76 3.56 -14.00 6.96
CA LEU A 76 3.16 -13.24 8.14
C LEU A 76 2.47 -11.91 7.76
N HIS A 77 2.94 -11.26 6.71
CA HIS A 77 2.26 -10.08 6.15
C HIS A 77 0.90 -10.45 5.54
N ALA A 78 0.80 -11.60 4.88
CA ALA A 78 -0.47 -12.09 4.34
C ALA A 78 -1.49 -12.37 5.46
N THR A 79 -1.05 -12.90 6.61
CA THR A 79 -1.90 -13.09 7.78
C THR A 79 -2.38 -11.77 8.37
N ASP A 80 -1.48 -10.76 8.49
CA ASP A 80 -1.85 -9.39 8.87
C ASP A 80 -2.93 -8.83 7.93
N PHE A 81 -2.69 -8.99 6.63
CA PHE A 81 -3.59 -8.46 5.61
C PHE A 81 -4.95 -9.18 5.59
N ALA A 82 -5.00 -10.49 5.81
CA ALA A 82 -6.24 -11.25 5.89
C ALA A 82 -7.10 -10.78 7.06
N ASP A 83 -6.52 -10.64 8.26
CA ASP A 83 -7.22 -10.13 9.44
C ASP A 83 -7.76 -8.70 9.22
N ARG A 84 -6.94 -7.80 8.67
CA ARG A 84 -7.37 -6.44 8.31
C ARG A 84 -8.49 -6.42 7.28
N THR A 85 -8.41 -7.28 6.28
CA THR A 85 -9.43 -7.37 5.24
C THR A 85 -10.79 -7.73 5.83
N GLU A 86 -10.82 -8.69 6.74
CA GLU A 86 -12.06 -9.18 7.35
C GLU A 86 -12.62 -8.24 8.43
N ARG A 87 -11.77 -7.54 9.19
CA ARG A 87 -12.17 -6.69 10.31
C ARG A 87 -12.29 -5.21 9.95
N ASP A 88 -11.36 -4.69 9.15
CA ASP A 88 -11.21 -3.24 8.98
C ASP A 88 -11.63 -2.77 7.60
N ILE A 89 -11.66 -3.65 6.58
CA ILE A 89 -11.92 -3.26 5.20
C ILE A 89 -13.32 -3.68 4.76
N ILE A 90 -13.65 -4.96 4.83
CA ILE A 90 -14.94 -5.48 4.33
C ILE A 90 -16.15 -4.92 5.09
N PRO A 91 -16.19 -4.86 6.44
CA PRO A 91 -17.36 -4.38 7.15
C PRO A 91 -17.74 -2.93 6.81
N PRO A 92 -16.81 -1.94 6.81
CA PRO A 92 -17.14 -0.59 6.39
C PRO A 92 -17.59 -0.50 4.93
N LEU A 93 -16.96 -1.26 4.01
CA LEU A 93 -17.38 -1.29 2.59
C LEU A 93 -18.82 -1.81 2.44
N LYS A 94 -19.21 -2.84 3.21
CA LYS A 94 -20.59 -3.33 3.23
C LYS A 94 -21.57 -2.31 3.77
N ALA A 95 -21.14 -1.46 4.70
CA ALA A 95 -21.94 -0.38 5.27
C ALA A 95 -22.00 0.87 4.39
N GLY A 96 -21.44 0.87 3.19
CA GLY A 96 -21.43 2.03 2.28
C GLY A 96 -20.37 3.09 2.62
N ALA A 97 -19.45 2.81 3.53
CA ALA A 97 -18.44 3.77 3.93
C ALA A 97 -17.22 3.79 2.96
N ILE A 98 -16.44 4.86 3.06
CA ILE A 98 -15.16 4.97 2.37
C ILE A 98 -14.08 4.32 3.23
N VAL A 99 -13.28 3.45 2.63
CA VAL A 99 -12.06 2.92 3.26
C VAL A 99 -10.84 3.52 2.58
N LEU A 100 -9.96 4.13 3.36
CA LEU A 100 -8.64 4.57 2.94
C LEU A 100 -7.59 3.59 3.47
N ALA A 101 -6.85 2.95 2.57
CA ALA A 101 -5.79 2.02 2.93
C ALA A 101 -4.40 2.60 2.66
N ASP A 102 -3.59 2.76 3.72
CA ASP A 102 -2.15 3.02 3.60
C ASP A 102 -1.47 1.68 3.36
N ARG A 103 -1.07 1.46 2.12
CA ARG A 103 -0.54 0.19 1.57
C ARG A 103 -1.60 -0.92 1.50
N TYR A 104 -1.50 -1.69 0.45
CA TYR A 104 -2.38 -2.81 0.13
C TYR A 104 -1.56 -4.00 -0.38
N ILE A 105 -2.18 -4.92 -1.09
CA ILE A 105 -1.49 -6.10 -1.66
C ILE A 105 -0.32 -5.74 -2.58
N TYR A 106 -0.36 -4.58 -3.24
CA TYR A 106 0.68 -4.14 -4.14
C TYR A 106 2.01 -3.89 -3.42
N THR A 107 1.96 -3.45 -2.16
CA THR A 107 3.15 -3.38 -1.29
C THR A 107 3.77 -4.77 -1.08
N ALA A 108 2.95 -5.81 -0.84
CA ALA A 108 3.46 -7.17 -0.73
C ALA A 108 4.03 -7.67 -2.07
N PHE A 109 3.31 -7.44 -3.16
CA PHE A 109 3.77 -7.82 -4.50
C PHE A 109 5.14 -7.23 -4.83
N ALA A 110 5.34 -5.95 -4.53
CA ALA A 110 6.62 -5.30 -4.78
C ALA A 110 7.73 -5.79 -3.83
N ARG A 111 7.47 -5.77 -2.52
CA ARG A 111 8.48 -6.05 -1.50
C ARG A 111 8.87 -7.52 -1.40
N ASP A 112 7.92 -8.43 -1.56
CA ASP A 112 8.17 -9.86 -1.44
C ASP A 112 8.88 -10.39 -2.69
N VAL A 113 8.51 -9.91 -3.89
CA VAL A 113 9.22 -10.22 -5.13
C VAL A 113 10.64 -9.62 -5.12
N ALA A 114 10.81 -8.38 -4.63
CA ALA A 114 12.14 -7.80 -4.45
C ALA A 114 13.03 -8.62 -3.50
N ARG A 115 12.43 -9.39 -2.57
CA ARG A 115 13.12 -10.35 -1.70
C ARG A 115 13.33 -11.74 -2.31
N GLY A 116 12.94 -11.94 -3.55
CA GLY A 116 13.15 -13.19 -4.27
C GLY A 116 12.00 -14.20 -4.17
N CYS A 117 10.84 -13.81 -3.59
CA CYS A 117 9.65 -14.64 -3.69
C CYS A 117 9.14 -14.72 -5.14
N ASP A 118 8.66 -15.89 -5.55
CA ASP A 118 8.05 -16.05 -6.87
C ASP A 118 6.84 -15.15 -7.04
N ARG A 119 6.77 -14.42 -8.16
CA ARG A 119 5.72 -13.43 -8.43
C ARG A 119 4.32 -14.04 -8.49
N ALA A 120 4.18 -15.20 -9.12
CA ALA A 120 2.89 -15.87 -9.25
C ALA A 120 2.42 -16.39 -7.89
N TRP A 121 3.36 -16.96 -7.11
CA TRP A 121 3.06 -17.42 -5.76
C TRP A 121 2.60 -16.27 -4.84
N VAL A 122 3.28 -15.12 -4.84
CA VAL A 122 2.87 -13.97 -4.01
C VAL A 122 1.46 -13.51 -4.39
N ARG A 123 1.14 -13.44 -5.69
CA ARG A 123 -0.20 -13.07 -6.15
C ARG A 123 -1.27 -14.06 -5.69
N GLU A 124 -0.96 -15.35 -5.72
CA GLU A 124 -1.89 -16.40 -5.28
C GLU A 124 -2.13 -16.34 -3.76
N VAL A 125 -1.10 -16.05 -2.96
CA VAL A 125 -1.21 -15.88 -1.50
C VAL A 125 -2.20 -14.78 -1.14
N TYR A 126 -2.26 -13.68 -1.91
CA TYR A 126 -3.17 -12.54 -1.66
C TYR A 126 -4.46 -12.58 -2.49
N ARG A 127 -4.78 -13.72 -3.11
CA ARG A 127 -5.94 -13.88 -3.98
C ARG A 127 -7.29 -13.56 -3.33
N PHE A 128 -7.38 -13.61 -2.01
CA PHE A 128 -8.58 -13.26 -1.24
C PHE A 128 -8.86 -11.75 -1.15
N ALA A 129 -7.92 -10.89 -1.58
CA ALA A 129 -8.07 -9.44 -1.50
C ALA A 129 -9.19 -8.93 -2.40
N VAL A 130 -9.94 -7.94 -1.96
CA VAL A 130 -10.93 -7.25 -2.78
C VAL A 130 -10.25 -6.22 -3.67
N ARG A 131 -10.73 -6.07 -4.91
CA ARG A 131 -10.17 -5.08 -5.83
C ARG A 131 -10.51 -3.67 -5.35
N PRO A 132 -9.54 -2.75 -5.19
CA PRO A 132 -9.83 -1.38 -4.83
C PRO A 132 -10.60 -0.64 -5.94
N THR A 133 -11.40 0.36 -5.54
CA THR A 133 -12.04 1.31 -6.44
C THR A 133 -10.98 2.08 -7.22
N VAL A 134 -9.96 2.59 -6.51
CA VAL A 134 -8.75 3.20 -7.10
C VAL A 134 -7.55 2.83 -6.25
N ALA A 135 -6.46 2.43 -6.89
CA ALA A 135 -5.15 2.29 -6.27
C ALA A 135 -4.22 3.39 -6.81
N PHE A 136 -3.92 4.38 -5.98
CA PHE A 136 -2.99 5.46 -6.29
C PHE A 136 -1.56 4.99 -6.08
N PHE A 137 -0.72 5.14 -7.07
CA PHE A 137 0.71 4.89 -6.98
C PHE A 137 1.48 6.22 -7.02
N PHE A 138 2.04 6.63 -5.87
CA PHE A 138 2.90 7.80 -5.77
C PHE A 138 4.29 7.47 -6.28
N ARG A 139 4.52 7.78 -7.56
CA ARG A 139 5.77 7.52 -8.24
C ARG A 139 6.75 8.67 -8.02
N ALA A 140 7.78 8.44 -7.20
CA ALA A 140 8.94 9.30 -7.08
C ALA A 140 10.12 8.68 -7.84
N PRO A 141 10.98 9.44 -8.51
CA PRO A 141 12.30 8.98 -8.93
C PRO A 141 13.07 8.44 -7.73
N LEU A 142 13.91 7.44 -7.97
CA LEU A 142 14.59 6.71 -6.90
C LEU A 142 15.49 7.62 -6.06
N ASP A 143 16.27 8.49 -6.70
CA ASP A 143 17.12 9.51 -6.09
C ASP A 143 16.33 10.45 -5.16
N VAL A 144 15.20 10.97 -5.65
CA VAL A 144 14.30 11.83 -4.84
C VAL A 144 13.74 11.11 -3.62
N ALA A 145 13.39 9.83 -3.77
CA ALA A 145 12.86 9.03 -2.66
C ALA A 145 13.94 8.76 -1.61
N ILE A 146 15.17 8.43 -2.05
CA ILE A 146 16.34 8.20 -1.19
C ILE A 146 16.69 9.47 -0.43
N ASP A 147 16.85 10.59 -1.11
CA ASP A 147 17.19 11.88 -0.50
C ASP A 147 16.20 12.25 0.61
N ARG A 148 14.92 12.08 0.39
CA ARG A 148 13.87 12.36 1.39
C ARG A 148 13.95 11.45 2.61
N ILE A 149 14.31 10.20 2.45
CA ILE A 149 14.43 9.24 3.56
C ILE A 149 15.71 9.50 4.35
N VAL A 150 16.85 9.61 3.68
CA VAL A 150 18.16 9.82 4.31
C VAL A 150 18.19 11.16 5.05
N SER A 151 17.66 12.23 4.45
CA SER A 151 17.57 13.55 5.10
C SER A 151 16.56 13.60 6.24
N GLY A 152 15.55 12.75 6.25
CA GLY A 152 14.45 12.76 7.22
C GLY A 152 14.61 11.79 8.39
N ARG A 153 15.60 10.89 8.36
CA ARG A 153 15.75 9.84 9.38
C ARG A 153 17.22 9.60 9.74
N PRO A 154 17.55 9.51 11.04
CA PRO A 154 18.93 9.28 11.50
C PRO A 154 19.43 7.86 11.19
N GLN A 155 18.54 6.90 10.98
CA GLN A 155 18.90 5.50 10.67
C GLN A 155 17.85 4.83 9.80
N LEU A 156 18.33 4.04 8.83
CA LEU A 156 17.52 3.12 8.03
C LEU A 156 17.23 1.86 8.84
N LYS A 157 15.97 1.41 8.82
CA LYS A 157 15.61 0.17 9.50
C LYS A 157 16.05 -1.04 8.65
N HIS A 158 16.57 -2.07 9.29
CA HIS A 158 17.13 -3.28 8.68
C HIS A 158 16.28 -3.83 7.50
N TYR A 159 14.98 -4.09 7.75
CA TYR A 159 14.07 -4.62 6.71
C TYR A 159 13.57 -3.56 5.70
N GLU A 160 13.64 -2.28 6.03
CA GLU A 160 13.32 -1.19 5.08
C GLU A 160 14.48 -0.96 4.13
N ALA A 161 15.71 -1.15 4.63
CA ALA A 161 16.93 -1.05 3.84
C ALA A 161 17.23 -2.32 3.01
N GLY A 162 16.52 -3.42 3.22
CA GLY A 162 16.81 -4.68 2.52
C GLY A 162 18.08 -5.38 3.01
N LEU A 163 18.61 -5.01 4.19
CA LEU A 163 19.80 -5.64 4.78
C LEU A 163 19.61 -7.13 5.10
N ASP A 164 18.36 -7.57 5.21
CA ASP A 164 17.98 -8.97 5.31
C ASP A 164 18.35 -9.79 4.06
N MET A 165 18.62 -9.12 2.94
CA MET A 165 19.00 -9.76 1.68
C MET A 165 20.52 -9.92 1.49
N GLN A 166 21.33 -9.27 2.33
CA GLN A 166 22.79 -9.38 2.34
C GLN A 166 23.47 -9.08 0.98
N TRP A 167 22.91 -8.12 0.21
CA TRP A 167 23.52 -7.69 -1.06
C TRP A 167 24.77 -6.86 -0.86
N THR A 168 24.80 -6.10 0.21
CA THR A 168 25.92 -5.27 0.67
C THR A 168 25.75 -5.01 2.17
N ASP A 169 26.85 -4.70 2.84
CA ASP A 169 26.87 -4.32 4.27
C ASP A 169 26.58 -2.81 4.47
N ASP A 170 26.63 -2.02 3.40
CA ASP A 170 26.30 -0.59 3.44
C ASP A 170 24.78 -0.38 3.43
N PRO A 171 24.20 0.24 4.49
CA PRO A 171 22.75 0.42 4.59
C PRO A 171 22.15 1.31 3.52
N GLU A 172 22.87 2.34 3.03
CA GLU A 172 22.36 3.26 2.01
C GLU A 172 22.39 2.62 0.63
N GLU A 173 23.47 1.89 0.31
CA GLU A 173 23.57 1.11 -0.92
C GLU A 173 22.51 0.00 -0.95
N SER A 174 22.35 -0.76 0.15
CA SER A 174 21.32 -1.79 0.27
C SER A 174 19.91 -1.22 0.09
N PHE A 175 19.63 -0.07 0.72
CA PHE A 175 18.35 0.63 0.56
C PHE A 175 18.11 1.04 -0.89
N THR A 176 19.13 1.57 -1.56
CA THR A 176 19.05 1.96 -2.98
C THR A 176 18.72 0.77 -3.87
N ILE A 177 19.42 -0.34 -3.70
CA ILE A 177 19.17 -1.57 -4.45
C ILE A 177 17.75 -2.08 -4.19
N PHE A 178 17.33 -2.12 -2.92
CA PHE A 178 16.03 -2.66 -2.55
C PHE A 178 14.87 -1.79 -3.04
N GLN A 179 14.95 -0.46 -2.87
CA GLN A 179 13.93 0.45 -3.36
C GLN A 179 13.87 0.50 -4.89
N GLY A 180 14.99 0.34 -5.57
CA GLY A 180 15.05 0.20 -7.02
C GLY A 180 14.23 -1.00 -7.51
N LYS A 181 14.47 -2.19 -6.92
CA LYS A 181 13.70 -3.41 -7.23
C LYS A 181 12.20 -3.25 -6.92
N ILE A 182 11.85 -2.59 -5.82
CA ILE A 182 10.46 -2.28 -5.45
C ILE A 182 9.82 -1.36 -6.49
N LEU A 183 10.52 -0.31 -6.93
CA LEU A 183 10.03 0.63 -7.93
C LEU A 183 9.77 -0.07 -9.28
N GLU A 184 10.69 -0.93 -9.72
CA GLU A 184 10.50 -1.75 -10.93
C GLU A 184 9.25 -2.62 -10.86
N GLU A 185 8.98 -3.25 -9.71
CA GLU A 185 7.76 -4.05 -9.54
C GLU A 185 6.50 -3.17 -9.56
N TYR A 186 6.53 -1.99 -8.94
CA TYR A 186 5.41 -1.04 -9.05
C TYR A 186 5.18 -0.57 -10.49
N ASP A 187 6.24 -0.25 -11.24
CA ASP A 187 6.11 0.17 -12.65
C ASP A 187 5.48 -0.93 -13.52
N ARG A 188 5.79 -2.21 -13.26
CA ARG A 188 5.10 -3.35 -13.91
C ARG A 188 3.63 -3.43 -13.52
N MET A 189 3.31 -3.24 -12.24
CA MET A 189 1.95 -3.30 -11.72
C MET A 189 1.05 -2.17 -12.24
N VAL A 190 1.60 -1.05 -12.70
CA VAL A 190 0.81 0.02 -13.35
C VAL A 190 -0.01 -0.55 -14.51
N ALA A 191 0.61 -1.31 -15.40
CA ALA A 191 -0.08 -1.92 -16.53
C ALA A 191 -0.89 -3.17 -16.11
N GLU A 192 -0.36 -3.98 -15.18
CA GLU A 192 -0.98 -5.25 -14.76
C GLU A 192 -2.31 -5.04 -14.02
N PHE A 193 -2.39 -4.01 -13.16
CA PHE A 193 -3.54 -3.77 -12.28
C PHE A 193 -4.24 -2.43 -12.52
N GLY A 194 -3.77 -1.62 -13.43
CA GLY A 194 -4.34 -0.30 -13.71
C GLY A 194 -4.12 0.70 -12.57
N LEU A 195 -2.92 0.71 -11.98
CA LEU A 195 -2.63 1.67 -10.91
C LEU A 195 -2.67 3.10 -11.43
N THR A 196 -3.32 3.99 -10.69
CA THR A 196 -3.37 5.43 -11.01
C THR A 196 -2.10 6.11 -10.53
N VAL A 197 -1.23 6.47 -11.46
CA VAL A 197 0.07 7.09 -11.14
C VAL A 197 -0.12 8.55 -10.75
N ILE A 198 0.40 8.92 -9.59
CA ILE A 198 0.54 10.31 -9.12
C ILE A 198 2.03 10.67 -9.13
N ASP A 199 2.37 11.73 -9.84
CA ASP A 199 3.73 12.27 -9.87
C ASP A 199 4.09 12.89 -8.50
N ALA A 200 4.88 12.14 -7.72
CA ALA A 200 5.27 12.50 -6.37
C ALA A 200 6.36 13.60 -6.30
N THR A 201 6.83 14.10 -7.43
CA THR A 201 7.76 15.26 -7.51
C THR A 201 7.01 16.59 -7.48
N ARG A 202 5.72 16.58 -7.81
CA ARG A 202 4.90 17.80 -7.82
C ARG A 202 4.65 18.32 -6.41
N LYS A 203 4.23 19.59 -6.31
CA LYS A 203 3.81 20.22 -5.05
C LYS A 203 2.64 19.44 -4.42
N ILE A 204 2.61 19.39 -3.10
CA ILE A 204 1.60 18.68 -2.30
C ILE A 204 0.17 19.03 -2.73
N GLU A 205 -0.11 20.33 -2.93
CA GLU A 205 -1.44 20.82 -3.30
C GLU A 205 -1.88 20.34 -4.69
N ARG A 206 -0.93 20.19 -5.62
CA ARG A 206 -1.22 19.70 -6.97
C ARG A 206 -1.54 18.21 -6.94
N GLN A 207 -0.77 17.42 -6.19
CA GLN A 207 -1.04 16.01 -5.99
C GLN A 207 -2.43 15.81 -5.33
N GLN A 208 -2.75 16.58 -4.29
CA GLN A 208 -4.04 16.53 -3.62
C GLN A 208 -5.20 16.88 -4.56
N ARG A 209 -5.06 17.90 -5.36
CA ARG A 209 -6.09 18.32 -6.32
C ARG A 209 -6.39 17.21 -7.33
N GLU A 210 -5.35 16.54 -7.81
CA GLU A 210 -5.46 15.41 -8.74
C GLU A 210 -6.17 14.22 -8.08
N MET A 211 -5.74 13.82 -6.87
CA MET A 211 -6.39 12.75 -6.10
C MET A 211 -7.86 13.04 -5.83
N ARG A 212 -8.18 14.23 -5.30
CA ARG A 212 -9.56 14.62 -4.96
C ARG A 212 -10.46 14.59 -6.20
N LYS A 213 -9.98 15.08 -7.35
CA LYS A 213 -10.73 15.03 -8.60
C LYS A 213 -11.05 13.58 -9.02
N ILE A 214 -10.13 12.64 -8.81
CA ILE A 214 -10.35 11.23 -9.14
C ILE A 214 -11.33 10.61 -8.15
N VAL A 215 -11.15 10.85 -6.85
CA VAL A 215 -12.03 10.35 -5.79
C VAL A 215 -13.46 10.82 -6.01
N MET A 216 -13.67 12.13 -6.26
CA MET A 216 -15.00 12.70 -6.50
C MET A 216 -15.73 12.02 -7.65
N ARG A 217 -15.06 11.79 -8.78
CA ARG A 217 -15.68 11.09 -9.92
C ARG A 217 -16.23 9.71 -9.55
N HIS A 218 -15.59 9.01 -8.63
CA HIS A 218 -16.06 7.70 -8.16
C HIS A 218 -17.14 7.78 -7.07
N LEU A 219 -17.28 8.92 -6.41
CA LEU A 219 -18.35 9.16 -5.43
C LEU A 219 -19.61 9.71 -6.12
N GLU A 220 -19.46 10.57 -7.11
CA GLU A 220 -20.58 11.20 -7.87
C GLU A 220 -21.20 10.24 -8.89
N GLY A 221 -20.43 9.35 -9.51
CA GLY A 221 -20.93 8.41 -10.52
C GLY A 221 -21.95 7.39 -10.00
N GLU A 222 -22.10 7.23 -8.68
CA GLU A 222 -23.17 6.44 -8.08
C GLU A 222 -24.48 7.23 -7.89
N ALA A 223 -24.40 8.56 -7.86
CA ALA A 223 -25.59 9.40 -7.77
C ALA A 223 -26.39 9.39 -9.09
N GLU A 224 -25.71 9.18 -10.23
CA GLU A 224 -26.36 9.11 -11.56
C GLU A 224 -26.90 7.70 -11.89
N GLU A 225 -26.34 6.61 -11.31
CA GLU A 225 -26.88 5.25 -11.48
C GLU A 225 -28.02 4.90 -10.51
N ALA A 226 -28.17 5.67 -9.42
CA ALA A 226 -29.22 5.47 -8.40
C ALA A 226 -30.46 6.38 -8.58
N ALA A 227 -30.44 7.29 -9.57
CA ALA A 227 -31.52 8.19 -9.94
C ALA A 227 -32.23 7.74 -11.21
#